data_a1abca42b4ac5777a07b5b3d46e7f50b
#
_entry.id   a1abca42b4ac5777a07b5b3d46e7f50b
#
_cell.length_a   1.000
_cell.length_b   1.000
_cell.length_c   1.000
_cell.angle_alpha   90.00
_cell.angle_beta   90.00
_cell.angle_gamma   90.00
#
_symmetry.space_group_name_H-M   'P 1'
#
loop_
_entity.id
_entity.type
_entity.pdbx_description
1 polymer ?
#
loop_
_entity_poly.entity_id
_entity_poly.type
_entity_poly.pdbx_seq_one_letter_code
_entity_poly.pdbx_strand_id
1 'polypeptide(L)' 'IIRMYFQQSEHNPPHFHVKYADFNAIITIEDGIVTGSLPRRALNLVYDWLDLHKDELMENWRRLENCESFLKIDPLK' A
#
# COMPACT_ATOMS: atom_id res chain seq x y z
N ILE A 1 3.99 -14.79 -0.52
CA ILE A 1 4.64 -13.46 -0.44
C ILE A 1 3.59 -12.40 -0.69
N ILE A 2 3.50 -11.44 0.22
CA ILE A 2 2.58 -10.31 0.08
C ILE A 2 3.33 -9.19 -0.62
N ARG A 3 2.72 -8.67 -1.70
CA ARG A 3 3.28 -7.55 -2.46
C ARG A 3 2.45 -6.30 -2.24
N MET A 4 3.11 -5.18 -1.99
CA MET A 4 2.50 -3.87 -1.92
C MET A 4 3.11 -2.98 -2.99
N TYR A 5 2.27 -2.25 -3.72
CA TYR A 5 2.76 -1.44 -4.85
C TYR A 5 1.79 -0.32 -5.18
N PHE A 6 2.33 0.70 -5.88
CA PHE A 6 1.51 1.75 -6.49
C PHE A 6 1.40 1.48 -7.99
N GLN A 7 0.26 1.85 -8.56
CA GLN A 7 0.08 1.88 -10.01
C GLN A 7 0.24 3.31 -10.50
N GLN A 8 0.57 3.47 -11.79
CA GLN A 8 0.66 4.80 -12.39
C GLN A 8 -0.72 5.42 -12.54
N SER A 9 -0.77 6.76 -12.54
CA SER A 9 -2.00 7.52 -12.77
C SER A 9 -3.09 7.23 -11.73
N GLU A 10 -2.68 7.04 -10.49
CA GLU A 10 -3.61 6.82 -9.39
C GLU A 10 -4.35 8.11 -9.02
N HIS A 11 -5.55 7.96 -8.47
CA HIS A 11 -6.39 9.06 -8.02
C HIS A 11 -6.49 9.07 -6.50
N ASN A 12 -6.75 10.26 -5.94
CA ASN A 12 -7.00 10.39 -4.51
C ASN A 12 -8.26 9.61 -4.11
N PRO A 13 -8.37 9.09 -2.88
CA PRO A 13 -7.41 9.29 -1.77
C PRO A 13 -6.14 8.46 -1.93
N PRO A 14 -5.04 8.87 -1.23
CA PRO A 14 -3.81 8.09 -1.26
C PRO A 14 -4.04 6.64 -0.83
N HIS A 15 -3.56 5.71 -1.65
CA HIS A 15 -3.76 4.28 -1.41
C HIS A 15 -2.63 3.48 -2.04
N PHE A 16 -2.53 2.22 -1.63
CA PHE A 16 -1.60 1.27 -2.26
C PHE A 16 -2.33 -0.04 -2.56
N HIS A 17 -1.78 -0.78 -3.48
CA HIS A 17 -2.30 -2.07 -3.90
C HIS A 17 -1.60 -3.18 -3.16
N VAL A 18 -2.35 -4.22 -2.83
CA VAL A 18 -1.82 -5.42 -2.17
C VAL A 18 -2.20 -6.64 -2.99
N LYS A 19 -1.22 -7.48 -3.24
CA LYS A 19 -1.46 -8.76 -3.90
C LYS A 19 -0.88 -9.88 -3.06
N TYR A 20 -1.71 -10.90 -2.80
CA TYR A 20 -1.31 -12.09 -2.06
C TYR A 20 -2.01 -13.30 -2.67
N ALA A 21 -1.24 -14.23 -3.26
CA ALA A 21 -1.78 -15.37 -4.01
C ALA A 21 -2.80 -14.88 -5.05
N ASP A 22 -4.06 -15.34 -4.97
CA ASP A 22 -5.13 -14.92 -5.88
C ASP A 22 -5.93 -13.73 -5.34
N PHE A 23 -5.53 -13.19 -4.19
CA PHE A 23 -6.24 -12.07 -3.56
C PHE A 23 -5.65 -10.74 -4.00
N ASN A 24 -6.53 -9.76 -4.18
CA ASN A 24 -6.14 -8.39 -4.49
C ASN A 24 -6.96 -7.44 -3.64
N ALA A 25 -6.31 -6.39 -3.15
CA ALA A 25 -6.98 -5.36 -2.39
C ALA A 25 -6.32 -4.01 -2.60
N ILE A 26 -7.08 -2.95 -2.30
CA ILE A 26 -6.59 -1.58 -2.27
C ILE A 26 -6.80 -1.09 -0.84
N ILE A 27 -5.77 -0.49 -0.25
CA ILE A 27 -5.86 0.01 1.13
C ILE A 27 -5.47 1.48 1.16
N THR A 28 -6.33 2.32 1.73
CA THR A 28 -6.01 3.73 1.88
C THR A 28 -4.94 3.91 2.95
N ILE A 29 -4.01 4.84 2.69
CA ILE A 29 -2.85 5.02 3.57
C ILE A 29 -3.25 5.67 4.89
N GLU A 30 -4.10 6.70 4.83
CA GLU A 30 -4.46 7.47 6.03
C GLU A 30 -5.42 6.71 6.94
N ASP A 31 -6.46 6.11 6.37
CA ASP A 31 -7.57 5.54 7.13
C ASP A 31 -7.54 4.01 7.19
N GLY A 32 -6.73 3.37 6.35
CA GLY A 32 -6.66 1.91 6.31
C GLY A 32 -7.93 1.24 5.79
N ILE A 33 -8.70 1.93 4.95
CA ILE A 33 -9.93 1.37 4.39
C ILE A 33 -9.56 0.40 3.29
N VAL A 34 -10.10 -0.82 3.38
CA VAL A 34 -9.81 -1.91 2.44
C VAL A 34 -10.93 -2.04 1.42
N THR A 35 -10.55 -2.06 0.15
CA THR A 35 -11.45 -2.40 -0.96
C THR A 35 -10.87 -3.63 -1.64
N GLY A 36 -11.67 -4.69 -1.75
CA GLY A 36 -11.21 -5.96 -2.26
C GLY A 36 -11.18 -6.99 -1.16
N SER A 37 -10.34 -8.00 -1.29
CA SER A 37 -10.33 -9.13 -0.37
C SER A 37 -8.93 -9.61 -0.07
N LEU A 38 -8.64 -9.85 1.21
CA LEU A 38 -7.41 -10.50 1.68
C LEU A 38 -7.77 -11.43 2.83
N PRO A 39 -7.04 -12.55 3.00
CA PRO A 39 -7.20 -13.36 4.20
C PRO A 39 -6.90 -12.53 5.45
N ARG A 40 -7.58 -12.82 6.53
CA ARG A 40 -7.45 -12.04 7.77
C ARG A 40 -6.01 -11.92 8.25
N ARG A 41 -5.24 -13.01 8.19
CA ARG A 41 -3.83 -12.99 8.61
C ARG A 41 -3.00 -12.05 7.75
N ALA A 42 -3.19 -12.11 6.43
CA ALA A 42 -2.48 -11.23 5.52
C ALA A 42 -2.86 -9.78 5.77
N LEU A 43 -4.14 -9.51 5.98
CA LEU A 43 -4.63 -8.17 6.27
C LEU A 43 -4.02 -7.60 7.56
N ASN A 44 -3.95 -8.41 8.62
CA ASN A 44 -3.33 -7.98 9.87
C ASN A 44 -1.84 -7.63 9.69
N LEU A 45 -1.12 -8.44 8.93
CA LEU A 45 0.29 -8.18 8.64
C LEU A 45 0.46 -6.89 7.83
N VAL A 46 -0.42 -6.65 6.87
CA VAL A 46 -0.37 -5.44 6.05
C VAL A 46 -0.69 -4.21 6.90
N TYR A 47 -1.65 -4.29 7.81
CA TYR A 47 -1.96 -3.18 8.71
C TYR A 47 -0.77 -2.85 9.63
N ASP A 48 -0.10 -3.86 10.18
CA ASP A 48 1.10 -3.63 11.00
C ASP A 48 2.19 -2.95 10.17
N TRP A 49 2.38 -3.40 8.95
CA TRP A 49 3.35 -2.82 8.02
C TRP A 49 2.97 -1.38 7.66
N LEU A 50 1.68 -1.12 7.41
CA LEU A 50 1.19 0.23 7.12
C LEU A 50 1.47 1.18 8.28
N ASP A 51 1.21 0.75 9.51
CA ASP A 51 1.46 1.58 10.68
C ASP A 51 2.94 1.95 10.82
N LEU A 52 3.84 1.02 10.48
CA LEU A 52 5.28 1.26 10.55
C LEU A 52 5.77 2.18 9.44
N HIS A 53 5.14 2.14 8.26
CA HIS A 53 5.66 2.80 7.06
C HIS A 53 4.72 3.87 6.50
N LYS A 54 3.77 4.33 7.29
CA LYS A 54 2.75 5.28 6.83
C LYS A 54 3.37 6.54 6.23
N ASP A 55 4.35 7.12 6.91
CA ASP A 55 4.98 8.36 6.44
C ASP A 55 5.74 8.13 5.13
N GLU A 56 6.43 6.99 5.03
CA GLU A 56 7.15 6.63 3.80
C GLU A 56 6.18 6.41 2.64
N LEU A 57 5.03 5.78 2.90
CA LEU A 57 4.00 5.56 1.89
C LEU A 57 3.38 6.88 1.43
N MET A 58 3.11 7.81 2.34
CA MET A 58 2.60 9.12 1.98
C MET A 58 3.61 9.91 1.16
N GLU A 59 4.89 9.81 1.49
CA GLU A 59 5.94 10.46 0.71
C GLU A 59 6.02 9.86 -0.71
N ASN A 60 5.92 8.54 -0.83
CA ASN A 60 5.92 7.89 -2.14
C ASN A 60 4.68 8.25 -2.96
N TRP A 61 3.53 8.42 -2.30
CA TRP A 61 2.33 8.89 -3.00
C TRP A 61 2.54 10.29 -3.57
N ARG A 62 3.13 11.20 -2.78
CA ARG A 62 3.47 12.54 -3.24
C ARG A 62 4.43 12.49 -4.43
N ARG A 63 5.42 11.60 -4.36
CA ARG A 63 6.37 11.42 -5.47
C ARG A 63 5.67 10.89 -6.72
N LEU A 64 4.73 9.98 -6.56
CA LEU A 64 3.92 9.49 -7.68
C LEU A 64 3.16 10.62 -8.37
N GLU A 65 2.53 11.49 -7.59
CA GLU A 65 1.80 12.65 -8.12
C GLU A 65 2.71 13.62 -8.87
N ASN A 66 3.96 13.75 -8.44
CA ASN A 66 4.95 14.66 -9.02
C ASN A 66 5.86 13.97 -10.04
N CYS A 67 5.60 12.73 -10.38
CA CYS A 67 6.41 11.93 -11.31
C CYS A 67 7.88 11.83 -10.86
N GLU A 68 8.10 11.75 -9.55
CA GLU A 68 9.44 11.58 -8.97
C GLU A 68 9.71 10.11 -8.68
N SER A 69 10.97 9.76 -8.51
CA SER A 69 11.36 8.39 -8.15
C SER A 69 10.92 8.05 -6.73
N PHE A 70 10.49 6.81 -6.52
CA PHE A 70 10.07 6.35 -5.20
C PHE A 70 11.25 6.11 -4.26
N LEU A 71 11.00 6.36 -2.98
CA LEU A 71 11.88 5.88 -1.92
C LEU A 71 11.68 4.39 -1.74
N LYS A 72 12.76 3.69 -1.40
CA LYS A 72 12.66 2.27 -1.08
C LYS A 72 12.10 2.11 0.32
N ILE A 73 11.02 1.33 0.43
CA ILE A 73 10.40 0.97 1.71
C ILE A 73 10.67 -0.51 1.94
N ASP A 74 11.08 -0.86 3.16
CA ASP A 74 11.31 -2.27 3.49
C ASP A 74 10.04 -3.08 3.30
N PRO A 75 10.10 -4.19 2.54
CA PRO A 75 8.91 -4.97 2.28
C PRO A 75 8.47 -5.77 3.50
N LEU A 76 7.24 -6.21 3.46
CA LEU A 76 6.70 -7.14 4.43
C LEU A 76 7.31 -8.52 4.18
N LYS A 77 7.79 -9.14 5.24
CA LYS A 77 8.45 -10.45 5.17
C LYS A 77 7.55 -11.56 5.64
#